data_56d49901595cca6bdfec3a8ef12a0249
#
_entry.id   56d49901595cca6bdfec3a8ef12a0249
#
_cell.length_a   1.000
_cell.length_b   1.000
_cell.length_c   1.000
_cell.angle_alpha   90.00
_cell.angle_beta   90.00
_cell.angle_gamma   90.00
#
_symmetry.space_group_name_H-M   'P 1'
#
loop_
_entity.id
_entity.type
_entity.pdbx_description
1 polymer ?
#
loop_
_entity_poly.entity_id
_entity_poly.type
_entity_poly.pdbx_seq_one_letter_code
_entity_poly.pdbx_strand_id
1 'polypeptide(L)'
;YSERRFEPVIFTFFLFFQIHYFQRAFIFPLLLKGKSKMPLAIMSMGVLFNLLNGYMQGKWIFYLAPETMYQAGWFTSPWFIIGTLLFFAGMLLNWQSDYIIRHLRKPGDTRHYLPQKGMYRYVTSANYFGEILEWAGWAILTCSLSGLVFLWWTIANLVPRANAIWCRYREEFGDAVGERKRVFPFLY
;
A
#
# COMPACT_ATOMS: atom_id res chain seq x y z
N TYR A 1 6.20 -9.54 28.39
CA TYR A 1 6.91 -9.27 27.15
C TYR A 1 7.27 -10.59 26.48
N SER A 2 6.94 -10.76 25.19
CA SER A 2 7.29 -11.97 24.45
C SER A 2 8.79 -12.03 24.19
N GLU A 3 9.44 -13.15 24.49
CA GLU A 3 10.85 -13.38 24.16
C GLU A 3 11.07 -13.47 22.64
N ARG A 4 10.03 -13.77 21.88
CA ARG A 4 10.03 -13.88 20.42
C ARG A 4 10.44 -12.60 19.67
N ARG A 5 10.41 -11.44 20.31
CA ARG A 5 10.83 -10.16 19.71
C ARG A 5 12.24 -10.12 19.15
N PHE A 6 13.11 -11.03 19.62
CA PHE A 6 14.50 -11.15 19.16
C PHE A 6 14.70 -12.20 18.06
N GLU A 7 13.64 -12.93 17.69
CA GLU A 7 13.72 -13.86 16.58
C GLU A 7 13.97 -13.10 15.25
N PRO A 8 15.00 -13.48 14.46
CA PRO A 8 15.40 -12.73 13.26
C PRO A 8 14.27 -12.55 12.24
N VAL A 9 13.41 -13.57 12.07
CA VAL A 9 12.27 -13.51 11.14
C VAL A 9 11.26 -12.46 11.60
N ILE A 10 10.92 -12.46 12.89
CA ILE A 10 9.98 -11.52 13.49
C ILE A 10 10.52 -10.09 13.42
N PHE A 11 11.81 -9.92 13.67
CA PHE A 11 12.47 -8.63 13.53
C PHE A 11 12.46 -8.13 12.09
N THR A 12 12.64 -9.03 11.11
CA THR A 12 12.53 -8.69 9.68
C THR A 12 11.12 -8.23 9.31
N PHE A 13 10.07 -8.90 9.79
CA PHE A 13 8.70 -8.45 9.61
C PHE A 13 8.47 -7.06 10.21
N PHE A 14 8.96 -6.84 11.42
CA PHE A 14 8.88 -5.52 12.05
C PHE A 14 9.54 -4.45 11.18
N LEU A 15 10.74 -4.70 10.66
CA LEU A 15 11.44 -3.75 9.80
C LEU A 15 10.67 -3.46 8.50
N PHE A 16 10.14 -4.49 7.82
CA PHE A 16 9.36 -4.28 6.60
C PHE A 16 8.11 -3.43 6.86
N PHE A 17 7.40 -3.72 7.94
CA PHE A 17 6.26 -2.93 8.35
C PHE A 17 6.64 -1.48 8.66
N GLN A 18 7.76 -1.26 9.37
CA GLN A 18 8.25 0.08 9.69
C GLN A 18 8.72 0.85 8.45
N ILE A 19 9.35 0.20 7.47
CA ILE A 19 9.77 0.86 6.21
C ILE A 19 8.56 1.46 5.50
N HIS A 20 7.47 0.71 5.36
CA HIS A 20 6.22 1.23 4.78
C HIS A 20 5.72 2.46 5.55
N TYR A 21 5.52 2.33 6.87
CA TYR A 21 4.96 3.40 7.68
C TYR A 21 5.88 4.61 7.83
N PHE A 22 7.18 4.39 7.89
CA PHE A 22 8.15 5.49 7.90
C PHE A 22 8.05 6.31 6.61
N GLN A 23 8.01 5.64 5.48
CA GLN A 23 7.83 6.32 4.19
C GLN A 23 6.48 7.06 4.14
N ARG A 24 5.40 6.43 4.60
CA ARG A 24 4.05 6.97 4.48
C ARG A 24 3.78 8.11 5.47
N ALA A 25 4.31 8.01 6.69
CA ALA A 25 4.07 9.00 7.75
C ALA A 25 5.06 10.16 7.76
N PHE A 26 6.32 9.93 7.36
CA PHE A 26 7.36 10.96 7.43
C PHE A 26 7.79 11.45 6.03
N ILE A 27 8.15 10.55 5.12
CA ILE A 27 8.70 10.97 3.82
C ILE A 27 7.59 11.52 2.91
N PHE A 28 6.50 10.80 2.74
CA PHE A 28 5.44 11.17 1.81
C PHE A 28 4.82 12.54 2.11
N PRO A 29 4.44 12.89 3.37
CA PRO A 29 3.89 14.21 3.67
C PRO A 29 4.84 15.36 3.38
N LEU A 30 6.14 15.19 3.60
CA LEU A 30 7.16 16.20 3.29
C LEU A 30 7.31 16.45 1.78
N LEU A 31 6.93 15.48 0.96
CA LEU A 31 6.98 15.58 -0.50
C LEU A 31 5.69 16.16 -1.11
N LEU A 32 4.63 16.32 -0.32
CA LEU A 32 3.36 16.90 -0.80
C LEU A 32 3.51 18.41 -1.00
N LYS A 33 3.14 18.88 -2.19
CA LYS A 33 3.17 20.30 -2.55
C LYS A 33 1.82 21.02 -2.37
N GLY A 34 0.78 20.29 -1.97
CA GLY A 34 -0.58 20.81 -1.81
C GLY A 34 -0.81 21.43 -0.43
N LYS A 35 -1.72 22.44 -0.39
CA LYS A 35 -2.19 23.11 0.84
C LYS A 35 -3.62 22.70 1.20
N SER A 36 -4.11 21.54 0.73
CA SER A 36 -5.47 21.10 1.04
C SER A 36 -5.62 20.78 2.53
N LYS A 37 -6.66 21.32 3.15
CA LYS A 37 -6.99 21.02 4.55
C LYS A 37 -7.68 19.65 4.62
N MET A 38 -7.23 18.81 5.53
CA MET A 38 -7.88 17.53 5.82
C MET A 38 -8.86 17.72 6.96
N PRO A 39 -10.15 17.33 6.83
CA PRO A 39 -11.09 17.32 7.93
C PRO A 39 -10.59 16.50 9.12
N LEU A 40 -10.76 17.01 10.33
CA LEU A 40 -10.31 16.34 11.56
C LEU A 40 -10.89 14.93 11.71
N ALA A 41 -12.15 14.72 11.33
CA ALA A 41 -12.79 13.41 11.34
C ALA A 41 -12.06 12.38 10.46
N ILE A 42 -11.65 12.76 9.25
CA ILE A 42 -10.90 11.87 8.34
C ILE A 42 -9.52 11.56 8.92
N MET A 43 -8.87 12.55 9.52
CA MET A 43 -7.57 12.35 10.17
C MET A 43 -7.71 11.37 11.35
N SER A 44 -8.71 11.56 12.22
CA SER A 44 -8.96 10.69 13.37
C SER A 44 -9.30 9.26 12.96
N MET A 45 -10.10 9.08 11.91
CA MET A 45 -10.36 7.75 11.33
C MET A 45 -9.08 7.09 10.82
N GLY A 46 -8.20 7.85 10.16
CA GLY A 46 -6.90 7.33 9.70
C GLY A 46 -5.99 6.91 10.85
N VAL A 47 -5.95 7.69 11.93
CA VAL A 47 -5.19 7.33 13.15
C VAL A 47 -5.73 6.06 13.78
N LEU A 48 -7.04 5.98 13.99
CA LEU A 48 -7.68 4.78 14.56
C LEU A 48 -7.43 3.54 13.71
N PHE A 49 -7.59 3.68 12.39
CA PHE A 49 -7.31 2.60 11.44
C PHE A 49 -5.87 2.08 11.57
N ASN A 50 -4.87 2.98 11.64
CA ASN A 50 -3.48 2.59 11.76
C ASN A 50 -3.14 1.98 13.13
N LEU A 51 -3.76 2.46 14.21
CA LEU A 51 -3.63 1.86 15.55
C LEU A 51 -4.18 0.43 15.58
N LEU A 52 -5.37 0.21 15.01
CA LEU A 52 -5.97 -1.12 14.91
C LEU A 52 -5.13 -2.06 14.05
N ASN A 53 -4.63 -1.59 12.90
CA ASN A 53 -3.76 -2.40 12.07
C ASN A 53 -2.46 -2.77 12.79
N GLY A 54 -1.76 -1.79 13.36
CA GLY A 54 -0.54 -2.04 14.11
C GLY A 54 -0.74 -3.03 15.26
N TYR A 55 -1.87 -2.91 15.98
CA TYR A 55 -2.24 -3.85 17.03
C TYR A 55 -2.48 -5.26 16.49
N MET A 56 -3.27 -5.42 15.42
CA MET A 56 -3.58 -6.73 14.83
C MET A 56 -2.30 -7.42 14.32
N GLN A 57 -1.45 -6.71 13.58
CA GLN A 57 -0.21 -7.27 13.05
C GLN A 57 0.75 -7.62 14.18
N GLY A 58 0.97 -6.72 15.12
CA GLY A 58 1.85 -6.96 16.27
C GLY A 58 1.34 -8.10 17.17
N LYS A 59 0.03 -8.13 17.45
CA LYS A 59 -0.56 -9.19 18.25
C LYS A 59 -0.37 -10.57 17.61
N TRP A 60 -0.56 -10.68 16.30
CA TRP A 60 -0.31 -11.92 15.58
C TRP A 60 1.17 -12.31 15.65
N ILE A 61 2.07 -11.44 15.18
CA ILE A 61 3.49 -11.75 15.00
C ILE A 61 4.17 -12.08 16.35
N PHE A 62 3.86 -11.33 17.39
CA PHE A 62 4.56 -11.45 18.66
C PHE A 62 3.90 -12.41 19.66
N TYR A 63 2.60 -12.71 19.50
CA TYR A 63 1.85 -13.47 20.52
C TYR A 63 1.03 -14.65 20.00
N LEU A 64 0.30 -14.50 18.88
CA LEU A 64 -0.69 -15.49 18.46
C LEU A 64 -0.15 -16.53 17.48
N ALA A 65 0.86 -16.16 16.66
CA ALA A 65 1.46 -17.11 15.73
C ALA A 65 2.06 -18.31 16.48
N PRO A 66 1.94 -19.55 15.97
CA PRO A 66 2.58 -20.72 16.55
C PRO A 66 4.08 -20.50 16.75
N GLU A 67 4.63 -20.99 17.87
CA GLU A 67 6.07 -20.79 18.19
C GLU A 67 7.00 -21.40 17.16
N THR A 68 6.58 -22.45 16.51
CA THR A 68 7.35 -23.14 15.46
C THR A 68 7.29 -22.44 14.10
N MET A 69 6.41 -21.46 13.92
CA MET A 69 6.10 -20.92 12.59
C MET A 69 7.23 -20.02 12.04
N TYR A 70 7.75 -19.10 12.84
CA TYR A 70 8.69 -18.07 12.39
C TYR A 70 10.13 -18.33 12.83
N GLN A 71 10.57 -19.60 12.75
CA GLN A 71 11.96 -19.97 12.99
C GLN A 71 12.85 -19.60 11.80
N ALA A 72 14.17 -19.70 11.95
CA ALA A 72 15.15 -19.32 10.92
C ALA A 72 14.90 -19.96 9.55
N GLY A 73 14.37 -21.18 9.50
CA GLY A 73 13.96 -21.86 8.25
C GLY A 73 12.84 -21.14 7.48
N TRP A 74 12.12 -20.21 8.12
CA TRP A 74 11.09 -19.42 7.42
C TRP A 74 11.65 -18.57 6.30
N PHE A 75 12.89 -18.06 6.41
CA PHE A 75 13.55 -17.27 5.38
C PHE A 75 13.68 -17.99 4.03
N THR A 76 13.78 -19.31 4.06
CA THR A 76 13.89 -20.14 2.85
C THR A 76 12.54 -20.67 2.37
N SER A 77 11.47 -20.40 3.08
CA SER A 77 10.14 -20.83 2.68
C SER A 77 9.66 -20.10 1.41
N PRO A 78 8.90 -20.78 0.52
CA PRO A 78 8.32 -20.12 -0.65
C PRO A 78 7.43 -18.92 -0.28
N TRP A 79 6.74 -18.99 0.84
CA TRP A 79 5.88 -17.93 1.34
C TRP A 79 6.65 -16.66 1.66
N PHE A 80 7.79 -16.80 2.38
CA PHE A 80 8.64 -15.66 2.68
C PHE A 80 9.24 -15.06 1.42
N ILE A 81 9.79 -15.89 0.52
CA ILE A 81 10.47 -15.43 -0.69
C ILE A 81 9.48 -14.71 -1.62
N ILE A 82 8.37 -15.39 -1.99
CA ILE A 82 7.37 -14.83 -2.90
C ILE A 82 6.72 -13.59 -2.27
N GLY A 83 6.33 -13.68 -1.01
CA GLY A 83 5.71 -12.57 -0.31
C GLY A 83 6.62 -11.35 -0.19
N THR A 84 7.92 -11.54 0.08
CA THR A 84 8.91 -10.45 0.12
C THR A 84 9.08 -9.79 -1.25
N LEU A 85 9.18 -10.59 -2.32
CA LEU A 85 9.28 -10.05 -3.69
C LEU A 85 8.05 -9.22 -4.05
N LEU A 86 6.85 -9.71 -3.75
CA LEU A 86 5.60 -8.98 -4.00
C LEU A 86 5.50 -7.71 -3.14
N PHE A 87 5.88 -7.78 -1.87
CA PHE A 87 5.88 -6.65 -0.95
C PHE A 87 6.74 -5.50 -1.49
N PHE A 88 7.99 -5.76 -1.81
CA PHE A 88 8.87 -4.72 -2.32
C PHE A 88 8.51 -4.28 -3.75
N ALA A 89 8.05 -5.18 -4.61
CA ALA A 89 7.56 -4.80 -5.94
C ALA A 89 6.35 -3.86 -5.83
N GLY A 90 5.40 -4.15 -4.96
CA GLY A 90 4.24 -3.31 -4.67
C GLY A 90 4.64 -1.93 -4.12
N MET A 91 5.54 -1.92 -3.14
CA MET A 91 6.06 -0.69 -2.54
C MET A 91 6.79 0.19 -3.55
N LEU A 92 7.68 -0.37 -4.37
CA LEU A 92 8.41 0.38 -5.40
C LEU A 92 7.44 0.93 -6.46
N LEU A 93 6.44 0.15 -6.85
CA LEU A 93 5.41 0.56 -7.79
C LEU A 93 4.55 1.71 -7.21
N ASN A 94 4.18 1.63 -5.93
CA ASN A 94 3.48 2.70 -5.22
C ASN A 94 4.32 3.98 -5.20
N TRP A 95 5.60 3.91 -4.83
CA TRP A 95 6.51 5.07 -4.79
C TRP A 95 6.73 5.70 -6.16
N GLN A 96 6.95 4.88 -7.18
CA GLN A 96 7.08 5.35 -8.57
C GLN A 96 5.81 6.06 -9.03
N SER A 97 4.65 5.50 -8.72
CA SER A 97 3.35 6.05 -9.09
C SER A 97 3.09 7.39 -8.40
N ASP A 98 3.36 7.48 -7.11
CA ASP A 98 3.27 8.72 -6.35
C ASP A 98 4.25 9.78 -6.86
N TYR A 99 5.47 9.38 -7.24
CA TYR A 99 6.45 10.28 -7.87
C TYR A 99 5.90 10.85 -9.18
N ILE A 100 5.33 10.02 -10.03
CA ILE A 100 4.73 10.44 -11.31
C ILE A 100 3.63 11.47 -11.07
N ILE A 101 2.68 11.21 -10.15
CA ILE A 101 1.59 12.14 -9.83
C ILE A 101 2.12 13.48 -9.33
N ARG A 102 3.09 13.47 -8.41
CA ARG A 102 3.65 14.71 -7.85
C ARG A 102 4.37 15.59 -8.88
N HIS A 103 4.85 14.99 -9.98
CA HIS A 103 5.56 15.69 -11.05
C HIS A 103 4.70 15.98 -12.29
N LEU A 104 3.40 15.72 -12.23
CA LEU A 104 2.49 16.08 -13.33
C LEU A 104 2.31 17.59 -13.46
N ARG A 105 2.38 18.33 -12.36
CA ARG A 105 2.13 19.77 -12.30
C ARG A 105 3.40 20.55 -12.05
N LYS A 106 3.51 21.68 -12.72
CA LYS A 106 4.51 22.70 -12.39
C LYS A 106 4.07 23.47 -11.12
N PRO A 107 5.00 24.07 -10.38
CA PRO A 107 4.65 24.92 -9.25
C PRO A 107 3.67 26.03 -9.69
N GLY A 108 2.55 26.19 -8.95
CA GLY A 108 1.51 27.17 -9.25
C GLY A 108 0.43 26.70 -10.25
N ASP A 109 0.60 25.56 -10.91
CA ASP A 109 -0.42 25.02 -11.83
C ASP A 109 -1.49 24.24 -11.04
N THR A 110 -2.75 24.63 -11.21
CA THR A 110 -3.92 24.03 -10.54
C THR A 110 -4.72 23.09 -11.45
N ARG A 111 -4.36 22.99 -12.74
CA ARG A 111 -5.04 22.14 -13.71
C ARG A 111 -4.88 20.66 -13.36
N HIS A 112 -5.84 19.85 -13.76
CA HIS A 112 -5.73 18.40 -13.69
C HIS A 112 -5.00 17.85 -14.91
N TYR A 113 -4.28 16.76 -14.71
CA TYR A 113 -3.55 16.06 -15.77
C TYR A 113 -3.75 14.57 -15.63
N LEU A 114 -3.97 13.92 -16.75
CA LEU A 114 -4.04 12.47 -16.81
C LEU A 114 -2.62 11.89 -16.78
N PRO A 115 -2.24 11.10 -15.77
CA PRO A 115 -0.93 10.47 -15.73
C PRO A 115 -0.81 9.42 -16.85
N GLN A 116 0.37 9.37 -17.50
CA GLN A 116 0.57 8.53 -18.68
C GLN A 116 1.83 7.65 -18.60
N LYS A 117 2.64 7.78 -17.55
CA LYS A 117 3.91 7.06 -17.39
C LYS A 117 3.77 5.83 -16.48
N GLY A 118 4.70 4.89 -16.61
CA GLY A 118 4.70 3.68 -15.77
C GLY A 118 3.41 2.89 -15.88
N MET A 119 2.93 2.37 -14.76
CA MET A 119 1.69 1.60 -14.70
C MET A 119 0.42 2.42 -15.01
N TYR A 120 0.49 3.76 -15.02
CA TYR A 120 -0.64 4.58 -15.47
C TYR A 120 -0.98 4.43 -16.96
N ARG A 121 -0.16 3.71 -17.73
CA ARG A 121 -0.51 3.27 -19.09
C ARG A 121 -1.64 2.25 -19.11
N TYR A 122 -1.78 1.47 -18.04
CA TYR A 122 -2.71 0.34 -17.97
C TYR A 122 -3.88 0.60 -17.01
N VAL A 123 -3.64 1.38 -15.95
CA VAL A 123 -4.64 1.68 -14.92
C VAL A 123 -4.63 3.16 -14.54
N THR A 124 -5.76 3.67 -14.06
CA THR A 124 -5.87 5.07 -13.63
C THR A 124 -5.40 5.29 -12.19
N SER A 125 -5.30 4.22 -11.40
CA SER A 125 -4.91 4.27 -9.98
C SER A 125 -3.74 3.32 -9.72
N ALA A 126 -2.60 3.57 -10.38
CA ALA A 126 -1.41 2.72 -10.31
C ALA A 126 -0.79 2.67 -8.90
N ASN A 127 -0.86 3.76 -8.14
CA ASN A 127 -0.43 3.80 -6.74
C ASN A 127 -1.27 2.87 -5.84
N TYR A 128 -2.58 2.79 -6.07
CA TYR A 128 -3.45 1.87 -5.34
C TYR A 128 -3.16 0.41 -5.70
N PHE A 129 -2.89 0.13 -6.96
CA PHE A 129 -2.44 -1.20 -7.37
C PHE A 129 -1.15 -1.60 -6.64
N GLY A 130 -0.16 -0.71 -6.59
CA GLY A 130 1.07 -0.94 -5.84
C GLY A 130 0.83 -1.24 -4.37
N GLU A 131 -0.05 -0.46 -3.72
CA GLU A 131 -0.39 -0.64 -2.30
C GLU A 131 -1.13 -1.97 -2.04
N ILE A 132 -2.06 -2.35 -2.91
CA ILE A 132 -2.74 -3.66 -2.81
C ILE A 132 -1.73 -4.81 -2.99
N LEU A 133 -0.82 -4.69 -3.96
CA LEU A 133 0.21 -5.70 -4.21
C LEU A 133 1.18 -5.83 -3.02
N GLU A 134 1.56 -4.72 -2.42
CA GLU A 134 2.39 -4.67 -1.22
C GLU A 134 1.74 -5.42 -0.06
N TRP A 135 0.48 -5.13 0.24
CA TRP A 135 -0.23 -5.81 1.33
C TRP A 135 -0.61 -7.26 1.01
N ALA A 136 -0.77 -7.62 -0.26
CA ALA A 136 -0.85 -9.02 -0.69
C ALA A 136 0.47 -9.75 -0.41
N GLY A 137 1.60 -9.14 -0.73
CA GLY A 137 2.93 -9.64 -0.38
C GLY A 137 3.08 -9.83 1.13
N TRP A 138 2.64 -8.84 1.94
CA TRP A 138 2.65 -8.93 3.40
C TRP A 138 1.83 -10.11 3.93
N ALA A 139 0.61 -10.29 3.44
CA ALA A 139 -0.25 -11.40 3.85
C ALA A 139 0.37 -12.77 3.51
N ILE A 140 1.05 -12.87 2.36
CA ILE A 140 1.74 -14.09 1.92
C ILE A 140 2.99 -14.33 2.77
N LEU A 141 3.88 -13.34 2.93
CA LEU A 141 5.16 -13.53 3.64
C LEU A 141 4.98 -13.84 5.13
N THR A 142 3.90 -13.35 5.73
CA THR A 142 3.56 -13.66 7.12
C THR A 142 2.64 -14.87 7.26
N CYS A 143 2.00 -15.33 6.19
CA CYS A 143 0.95 -16.38 6.24
C CYS A 143 -0.04 -16.12 7.38
N SER A 144 -0.44 -14.86 7.60
CA SER A 144 -1.18 -14.44 8.77
C SER A 144 -2.63 -14.08 8.46
N LEU A 145 -3.53 -14.44 9.34
CA LEU A 145 -4.92 -13.99 9.23
C LEU A 145 -5.02 -12.45 9.35
N SER A 146 -4.21 -11.84 10.21
CA SER A 146 -4.15 -10.38 10.33
C SER A 146 -3.71 -9.69 9.04
N GLY A 147 -2.72 -10.27 8.33
CA GLY A 147 -2.28 -9.80 7.02
C GLY A 147 -3.40 -9.92 5.97
N LEU A 148 -4.11 -11.05 5.95
CA LEU A 148 -5.23 -11.27 5.03
C LEU A 148 -6.40 -10.30 5.30
N VAL A 149 -6.76 -10.08 6.55
CA VAL A 149 -7.79 -9.11 6.95
C VAL A 149 -7.40 -7.71 6.52
N PHE A 150 -6.14 -7.33 6.70
CA PHE A 150 -5.67 -6.01 6.30
C PHE A 150 -5.63 -5.83 4.78
N LEU A 151 -5.23 -6.86 4.02
CA LEU A 151 -5.33 -6.87 2.57
C LEU A 151 -6.78 -6.67 2.11
N TRP A 152 -7.71 -7.42 2.67
CA TRP A 152 -9.13 -7.26 2.38
C TRP A 152 -9.61 -5.84 2.67
N TRP A 153 -9.23 -5.29 3.79
CA TRP A 153 -9.57 -3.92 4.19
C TRP A 153 -8.99 -2.88 3.24
N THR A 154 -7.76 -3.08 2.79
CA THR A 154 -7.10 -2.24 1.78
C THR A 154 -7.87 -2.27 0.46
N ILE A 155 -8.22 -3.45 -0.04
CA ILE A 155 -9.02 -3.63 -1.27
C ILE A 155 -10.37 -2.94 -1.14
N ALA A 156 -11.10 -3.18 -0.04
CA ALA A 156 -12.42 -2.60 0.20
C ALA A 156 -12.39 -1.06 0.25
N ASN A 157 -11.26 -0.46 0.64
CA ASN A 157 -11.07 0.98 0.70
C ASN A 157 -10.62 1.57 -0.65
N LEU A 158 -9.65 0.94 -1.31
CA LEU A 158 -8.99 1.51 -2.49
C LEU A 158 -9.75 1.25 -3.79
N VAL A 159 -10.43 0.12 -3.93
CA VAL A 159 -11.15 -0.22 -5.17
C VAL A 159 -12.31 0.75 -5.46
N PRO A 160 -13.19 1.10 -4.50
CA PRO A 160 -14.21 2.12 -4.74
C PRO A 160 -13.62 3.50 -5.08
N ARG A 161 -12.51 3.88 -4.43
CA ARG A 161 -11.81 5.13 -4.73
C ARG A 161 -11.22 5.15 -6.13
N ALA A 162 -10.63 4.02 -6.57
CA ALA A 162 -10.14 3.88 -7.94
C ALA A 162 -11.26 4.03 -8.97
N ASN A 163 -12.45 3.49 -8.69
CA ASN A 163 -13.61 3.68 -9.54
C ASN A 163 -14.01 5.17 -9.63
N ALA A 164 -14.07 5.87 -8.50
CA ALA A 164 -14.39 7.30 -8.49
C ALA A 164 -13.36 8.15 -9.27
N ILE A 165 -12.07 7.81 -9.18
CA ILE A 165 -11.01 8.46 -9.96
C ILE A 165 -11.18 8.18 -11.46
N TRP A 166 -11.47 6.94 -11.83
CA TRP A 166 -11.68 6.54 -13.21
C TRP A 166 -12.88 7.27 -13.83
N CYS A 167 -14.04 7.33 -13.13
CA CYS A 167 -15.22 8.09 -13.58
C CYS A 167 -14.87 9.56 -13.80
N ARG A 168 -14.20 10.21 -12.83
CA ARG A 168 -13.75 11.60 -12.96
C ARG A 168 -12.83 11.80 -14.17
N TYR A 169 -11.87 10.90 -14.40
CA TYR A 169 -10.99 11.02 -15.56
C TYR A 169 -11.74 10.83 -16.88
N ARG A 170 -12.73 9.96 -16.92
CA ARG A 170 -13.60 9.81 -18.08
C ARG A 170 -14.43 11.06 -18.37
N GLU A 171 -14.97 11.70 -17.35
CA GLU A 171 -15.72 12.96 -17.48
C GLU A 171 -14.81 14.11 -17.93
N GLU A 172 -13.59 14.20 -17.40
CA GLU A 172 -12.69 15.32 -17.64
C GLU A 172 -11.86 15.17 -18.93
N PHE A 173 -11.42 13.94 -19.26
CA PHE A 173 -10.49 13.68 -20.37
C PHE A 173 -11.10 12.83 -21.50
N GLY A 174 -12.30 12.37 -21.35
CA GLY A 174 -13.03 11.60 -22.38
C GLY A 174 -12.22 10.42 -22.92
N ASP A 175 -12.06 10.39 -24.25
CA ASP A 175 -11.38 9.30 -24.96
C ASP A 175 -9.87 9.21 -24.67
N ALA A 176 -9.25 10.26 -24.12
CA ALA A 176 -7.84 10.22 -23.75
C ALA A 176 -7.55 9.19 -22.62
N VAL A 177 -8.56 8.80 -21.84
CA VAL A 177 -8.43 7.71 -20.86
C VAL A 177 -8.19 6.37 -21.55
N GLY A 178 -8.75 6.17 -22.74
CA GLY A 178 -8.61 4.95 -23.53
C GLY A 178 -9.16 3.71 -22.80
N GLU A 179 -8.48 2.58 -22.97
CA GLU A 179 -8.88 1.28 -22.38
C GLU A 179 -8.35 1.05 -20.96
N ARG A 180 -7.79 2.10 -20.33
CA ARG A 180 -7.23 1.97 -18.98
C ARG A 180 -8.26 1.48 -17.98
N LYS A 181 -7.84 0.50 -17.21
CA LYS A 181 -8.64 -0.07 -16.12
C LYS A 181 -8.57 0.82 -14.88
N ARG A 182 -9.36 0.51 -13.86
CA ARG A 182 -9.43 1.29 -12.62
C ARG A 182 -8.19 1.09 -11.77
N VAL A 183 -7.94 -0.15 -11.38
CA VAL A 183 -6.84 -0.50 -10.44
C VAL A 183 -6.11 -1.80 -10.82
N PHE A 184 -6.81 -2.83 -11.31
CA PHE A 184 -6.18 -4.08 -11.70
C PHE A 184 -5.91 -4.07 -13.22
N PRO A 185 -4.63 -4.15 -13.66
CA PRO A 185 -4.30 -4.18 -15.07
C PRO A 185 -5.04 -5.31 -15.79
N PHE A 186 -5.60 -5.00 -16.94
CA PHE A 186 -6.35 -5.91 -17.83
C PHE A 186 -7.69 -6.45 -17.27
N LEU A 187 -7.96 -6.33 -15.96
CA LEU A 187 -9.14 -6.89 -15.33
C LEU A 187 -10.18 -5.81 -14.98
N TYR A 188 -9.83 -4.86 -14.11
CA TYR A 188 -10.78 -3.88 -13.55
C TYR A 188 -10.20 -2.48 -13.43
#